data_0c58335bf917e701db669850b16eb779
#
_entry.id   0c58335bf917e701db669850b16eb779
#
_cell.length_a   1.000
_cell.length_b   1.000
_cell.length_c   1.000
_cell.angle_alpha   90.00
_cell.angle_beta   90.00
_cell.angle_gamma   90.00
#
_symmetry.space_group_name_H-M   'P 1'
#
loop_
_entity.id
_entity.type
_entity.pdbx_description
1 polymer ?
#
loop_
_entity_poly.entity_id
_entity_poly.type
_entity_poly.pdbx_seq_one_letter_code
_entity_poly.pdbx_strand_id
1 'polypeptide(L)'
;MNRTSGPAVLAGGHRFGRQADPRADASIRPYILVFISNQREKNMPFPKKFVWGAATASYQIEGGAFEDGRGASIWDTFSHTPGKTKGGDTGDVACDSYHRWAEDIEIMKALHLQAYRFSIAWPRIFPAGTGAVNPAGLAWYDRFVDALLAAGIEPYVTLYHWDLPQALQDKGGWLNADTARAFAVYAATVAAHFKGRVKYYFTLNEPQCSVGLGYSTGVHAPGYKLDDAAVFTAWHNTIYAHCLAADAIRKADPDAKVGMAPTGRICTPATDSPADIAAAREATFALADGDWTFTYTPALDPVCGRGWPKIAGGQAQRVVDAIPQEQLDALPLGRLDFIGMNIYNSVAVRAGADGKPEFCPRAAGHPRTAIGWPITPEAMEWGPRFLHERYGLPIFITENGLSCTDRIHLDGKVHDPERIDFTHRYLLALRQGIEAGADVQGYFHWSLLDNFEWSEGYNERFGLVYVDYPTGTRPPKDSAAWYRETIDANGGNL
;
A
#
# COMPACT_ATOMS: atom_id res chain seq x y z
N MET A 1 19.05 -52.25 -28.82
CA MET A 1 19.74 -53.44 -28.27
C MET A 1 19.92 -53.26 -26.78
N ASN A 2 19.24 -54.07 -26.06
CA ASN A 2 19.56 -54.72 -24.77
C ASN A 2 19.94 -53.83 -23.58
N ARG A 3 19.07 -53.81 -22.62
CA ARG A 3 18.69 -54.68 -21.45
C ARG A 3 19.45 -54.25 -20.20
N THR A 4 18.72 -53.83 -19.25
CA THR A 4 18.21 -54.42 -17.98
C THR A 4 19.20 -54.51 -16.85
N SER A 5 18.89 -53.93 -15.73
CA SER A 5 18.67 -54.63 -14.45
C SER A 5 18.45 -53.63 -13.28
N GLY A 6 17.34 -53.68 -12.59
CA GLY A 6 17.18 -53.33 -11.18
C GLY A 6 17.32 -54.60 -10.34
N PRO A 7 16.88 -54.65 -9.06
CA PRO A 7 17.04 -53.76 -7.95
C PRO A 7 17.76 -54.45 -6.78
N ALA A 8 18.17 -53.73 -5.76
CA ALA A 8 18.50 -54.37 -4.46
C ALA A 8 17.95 -53.47 -3.31
N VAL A 9 16.96 -54.03 -2.64
CA VAL A 9 16.48 -53.64 -1.31
C VAL A 9 17.53 -54.10 -0.28
N LEU A 10 17.94 -53.18 0.58
CA LEU A 10 18.47 -53.53 1.91
C LEU A 10 17.89 -52.59 2.95
N ALA A 11 17.08 -53.22 3.80
CA ALA A 11 16.58 -52.64 5.04
C ALA A 11 17.71 -52.47 6.05
N GLY A 12 17.79 -51.27 6.61
CA GLY A 12 18.62 -50.95 7.76
C GLY A 12 17.91 -49.97 8.65
N GLY A 13 17.13 -50.51 9.60
CA GLY A 13 16.44 -49.71 10.60
C GLY A 13 17.42 -49.02 11.58
N HIS A 14 17.48 -47.72 11.57
CA HIS A 14 17.93 -46.95 12.72
C HIS A 14 16.75 -46.11 13.24
N ARG A 15 16.20 -46.55 14.38
CA ARG A 15 15.31 -45.75 15.23
C ARG A 15 16.11 -44.58 15.77
N PHE A 16 15.97 -43.37 15.20
CA PHE A 16 16.25 -42.15 15.89
C PHE A 16 14.99 -41.75 16.65
N GLY A 17 14.99 -42.02 17.95
CA GLY A 17 14.06 -41.40 18.88
C GLY A 17 14.30 -39.90 18.89
N ARG A 18 13.47 -39.13 18.20
CA ARG A 18 13.33 -37.71 18.48
C ARG A 18 12.54 -37.61 19.79
N GLN A 19 13.21 -37.25 20.86
CA GLN A 19 12.54 -36.63 22.00
C GLN A 19 11.87 -35.37 21.47
N ALA A 20 10.52 -35.36 21.48
CA ALA A 20 9.75 -34.17 21.24
C ALA A 20 10.12 -33.15 22.32
N ASP A 21 10.58 -31.98 21.96
CA ASP A 21 10.73 -30.84 22.84
C ASP A 21 9.31 -30.43 23.32
N PRO A 22 9.00 -30.56 24.64
CA PRO A 22 7.66 -30.23 25.12
C PRO A 22 7.32 -28.74 25.03
N ARG A 23 8.22 -27.87 24.52
CA ARG A 23 7.97 -26.45 24.32
C ARG A 23 7.55 -26.09 22.90
N ALA A 24 7.56 -27.05 21.96
CA ALA A 24 7.21 -26.80 20.57
C ALA A 24 5.68 -26.81 20.30
N ASP A 25 4.85 -27.16 21.29
CA ASP A 25 3.43 -27.50 21.04
C ASP A 25 2.42 -26.51 21.66
N ALA A 26 2.85 -25.35 22.15
CA ALA A 26 1.95 -24.44 22.86
C ALA A 26 1.70 -23.08 22.20
N SER A 27 2.23 -22.80 21.01
CA SER A 27 2.24 -21.41 20.51
C SER A 27 1.75 -21.14 19.10
N ILE A 28 1.18 -22.12 18.42
CA ILE A 28 0.48 -21.85 17.14
C ILE A 28 -1.00 -22.07 17.43
N ARG A 29 -1.74 -20.98 17.65
CA ARG A 29 -3.21 -21.04 17.60
C ARG A 29 -3.57 -21.71 16.27
N PRO A 30 -4.23 -22.88 16.25
CA PRO A 30 -4.70 -23.45 15.00
C PRO A 30 -5.63 -22.43 14.37
N TYR A 31 -5.45 -22.13 13.08
CA TYR A 31 -6.29 -21.25 12.26
C TYR A 31 -7.80 -21.43 12.46
N ILE A 32 -8.20 -22.60 12.97
CA ILE A 32 -9.58 -23.02 13.22
C ILE A 32 -10.09 -22.60 14.62
N LEU A 33 -9.26 -22.48 15.66
CA LEU A 33 -9.74 -22.21 17.03
C LEU A 33 -10.10 -20.76 17.29
N VAL A 34 -9.54 -19.80 16.56
CA VAL A 34 -9.96 -18.39 16.65
C VAL A 34 -11.39 -18.19 16.14
N PHE A 35 -11.85 -19.05 15.18
CA PHE A 35 -13.21 -18.99 14.66
C PHE A 35 -14.30 -19.52 15.63
N ILE A 36 -13.97 -20.42 16.53
CA ILE A 36 -14.98 -21.11 17.36
C ILE A 36 -15.25 -20.40 18.69
N SER A 37 -14.28 -19.64 19.23
CA SER A 37 -14.44 -18.94 20.50
C SER A 37 -15.21 -17.63 20.41
N ASN A 38 -15.26 -16.97 19.25
CA ASN A 38 -15.85 -15.66 19.05
C ASN A 38 -17.27 -15.67 18.48
N GLN A 39 -18.00 -16.80 18.51
CA GLN A 39 -19.41 -16.84 18.10
C GLN A 39 -20.37 -16.05 18.99
N ARG A 40 -19.91 -15.39 20.06
CA ARG A 40 -20.75 -14.60 20.98
C ARG A 40 -20.76 -13.10 20.75
N GLU A 41 -19.89 -12.54 19.91
CA GLU A 41 -19.87 -11.11 19.58
C GLU A 41 -20.29 -10.86 18.12
N LYS A 42 -21.36 -11.54 17.69
CA LYS A 42 -21.95 -11.31 16.37
C LYS A 42 -22.66 -9.97 16.33
N ASN A 43 -22.28 -9.14 15.37
CA ASN A 43 -23.03 -7.99 14.82
C ASN A 43 -22.77 -6.60 15.42
N MET A 44 -21.55 -6.29 15.86
CA MET A 44 -21.21 -4.88 16.09
C MET A 44 -20.80 -4.26 14.74
N PRO A 45 -21.56 -3.29 14.22
CA PRO A 45 -21.15 -2.57 13.01
C PRO A 45 -19.91 -1.71 13.31
N PHE A 46 -19.18 -1.33 12.26
CA PHE A 46 -18.12 -0.34 12.35
C PHE A 46 -18.66 1.02 12.86
N PRO A 47 -17.79 1.94 13.32
CA PRO A 47 -18.25 3.26 13.75
C PRO A 47 -19.17 3.93 12.71
N LYS A 48 -20.21 4.65 13.14
CA LYS A 48 -21.23 5.24 12.24
C LYS A 48 -20.67 6.16 11.14
N LYS A 49 -19.48 6.71 11.36
CA LYS A 49 -18.77 7.59 10.40
C LYS A 49 -17.65 6.88 9.67
N PHE A 50 -17.56 5.55 9.79
CA PHE A 50 -16.55 4.78 9.11
C PHE A 50 -16.77 4.85 7.60
N VAL A 51 -15.70 5.14 6.86
CA VAL A 51 -15.73 5.34 5.42
C VAL A 51 -15.36 4.06 4.68
N TRP A 52 -16.23 3.63 3.80
CA TRP A 52 -16.01 2.47 2.93
C TRP A 52 -15.66 2.90 1.52
N GLY A 53 -14.51 2.47 1.02
CA GLY A 53 -14.03 2.86 -0.29
C GLY A 53 -13.27 1.75 -1.02
N ALA A 54 -12.78 2.10 -2.19
CA ALA A 54 -11.80 1.33 -2.93
C ALA A 54 -10.70 2.27 -3.44
N ALA A 55 -9.55 1.71 -3.82
CA ALA A 55 -8.41 2.48 -4.26
C ALA A 55 -7.89 2.04 -5.63
N THR A 56 -7.21 2.95 -6.33
CA THR A 56 -6.42 2.71 -7.55
C THR A 56 -5.29 3.72 -7.64
N ALA A 57 -4.40 3.55 -8.63
CA ALA A 57 -3.35 4.53 -8.95
C ALA A 57 -3.34 4.84 -10.44
N SER A 58 -3.00 6.08 -10.79
CA SER A 58 -3.06 6.63 -12.14
C SER A 58 -2.35 5.76 -13.18
N TYR A 59 -1.06 5.46 -12.98
CA TYR A 59 -0.29 4.66 -13.94
C TYR A 59 -0.85 3.25 -14.12
N GLN A 60 -1.46 2.69 -13.09
CA GLN A 60 -1.97 1.32 -13.10
C GLN A 60 -3.30 1.16 -13.84
N ILE A 61 -4.10 2.24 -13.95
CA ILE A 61 -5.45 2.13 -14.55
C ILE A 61 -5.71 3.08 -15.72
N GLU A 62 -5.10 4.27 -15.75
CA GLU A 62 -5.53 5.32 -16.68
C GLU A 62 -5.30 4.95 -18.14
N GLY A 63 -4.09 4.55 -18.49
CA GLY A 63 -3.70 4.52 -19.91
C GLY A 63 -3.58 5.93 -20.49
N GLY A 64 -3.87 6.10 -21.78
CA GLY A 64 -3.74 7.39 -22.45
C GLY A 64 -2.33 7.98 -22.29
N ALA A 65 -1.30 7.11 -22.33
CA ALA A 65 0.07 7.45 -21.94
C ALA A 65 0.69 8.57 -22.79
N PHE A 66 0.24 8.70 -24.03
CA PHE A 66 0.78 9.66 -25.01
C PHE A 66 -0.24 10.70 -25.44
N GLU A 67 -1.34 10.86 -24.69
CA GLU A 67 -2.47 11.69 -25.05
C GLU A 67 -2.52 13.00 -24.27
N ASP A 68 -3.17 14.01 -24.86
CA ASP A 68 -3.48 15.30 -24.25
C ASP A 68 -2.28 15.99 -23.59
N GLY A 69 -1.09 15.81 -24.17
CA GLY A 69 0.13 16.47 -23.71
C GLY A 69 0.71 15.91 -22.41
N ARG A 70 0.32 14.70 -21.96
CA ARG A 70 0.95 14.02 -20.84
C ARG A 70 2.44 13.80 -21.12
N GLY A 71 3.29 14.15 -20.16
CA GLY A 71 4.71 13.81 -20.18
C GLY A 71 4.97 12.36 -19.77
N ALA A 72 6.13 11.82 -20.14
CA ALA A 72 6.54 10.51 -19.68
C ALA A 72 6.85 10.52 -18.16
N SER A 73 6.50 9.45 -17.47
CA SER A 73 6.93 9.13 -16.11
C SER A 73 8.10 8.14 -16.11
N ILE A 74 8.73 7.94 -14.96
CA ILE A 74 9.76 6.91 -14.79
C ILE A 74 9.21 5.50 -15.06
N TRP A 75 7.91 5.26 -14.86
CA TRP A 75 7.29 3.98 -15.14
C TRP A 75 7.07 3.76 -16.64
N ASP A 76 6.79 4.80 -17.42
CA ASP A 76 6.79 4.67 -18.89
C ASP A 76 8.15 4.22 -19.40
N THR A 77 9.23 4.85 -18.96
CA THR A 77 10.61 4.46 -19.32
C THR A 77 10.97 3.06 -18.84
N PHE A 78 10.61 2.74 -17.60
CA PHE A 78 10.94 1.46 -16.98
C PHE A 78 10.23 0.29 -17.64
N SER A 79 8.92 0.39 -17.86
CA SER A 79 8.11 -0.69 -18.45
C SER A 79 8.46 -0.97 -19.92
N HIS A 80 8.92 0.05 -20.65
CA HIS A 80 9.43 -0.13 -22.00
C HIS A 80 10.88 -0.66 -22.06
N THR A 81 11.57 -0.75 -20.91
CA THR A 81 12.91 -1.32 -20.86
C THR A 81 12.83 -2.86 -20.83
N PRO A 82 13.44 -3.58 -21.79
CA PRO A 82 13.32 -5.03 -21.85
C PRO A 82 13.68 -5.73 -20.52
N GLY A 83 12.84 -6.66 -20.09
CA GLY A 83 13.05 -7.49 -18.90
C GLY A 83 12.76 -6.78 -17.56
N LYS A 84 12.18 -5.59 -17.57
CA LYS A 84 11.82 -4.84 -16.35
C LYS A 84 10.42 -5.17 -15.83
N THR A 85 9.53 -5.58 -16.70
CA THR A 85 8.19 -6.06 -16.36
C THR A 85 7.99 -7.49 -16.85
N LYS A 86 7.18 -8.26 -16.16
CA LYS A 86 6.79 -9.60 -16.63
C LYS A 86 6.02 -9.48 -17.94
N GLY A 87 6.31 -10.37 -18.87
CA GLY A 87 5.67 -10.35 -20.20
C GLY A 87 6.06 -9.16 -21.09
N GLY A 88 6.83 -8.19 -20.62
CA GLY A 88 7.08 -6.93 -21.29
C GLY A 88 5.86 -6.01 -21.27
N ASP A 89 4.97 -6.19 -20.31
CA ASP A 89 3.75 -5.42 -20.15
C ASP A 89 4.06 -3.95 -19.82
N THR A 90 3.22 -3.03 -20.32
CA THR A 90 3.32 -1.57 -20.10
C THR A 90 2.01 -1.00 -19.58
N GLY A 91 2.06 0.19 -18.97
CA GLY A 91 0.87 0.92 -18.53
C GLY A 91 0.24 1.80 -19.62
N ASP A 92 0.63 1.63 -20.90
CA ASP A 92 0.22 2.53 -21.99
C ASP A 92 -1.30 2.60 -22.18
N VAL A 93 -1.96 1.46 -22.06
CA VAL A 93 -3.42 1.32 -22.12
C VAL A 93 -3.98 1.03 -20.72
N ALA A 94 -3.29 0.22 -19.92
CA ALA A 94 -3.72 -0.21 -18.59
C ALA A 94 -5.18 -0.72 -18.59
N CYS A 95 -6.06 -0.10 -17.79
CA CYS A 95 -7.49 -0.36 -17.81
C CYS A 95 -8.26 0.59 -18.74
N ASP A 96 -7.57 1.50 -19.43
CA ASP A 96 -8.17 2.54 -20.27
C ASP A 96 -9.17 3.43 -19.51
N SER A 97 -8.93 3.62 -18.20
CA SER A 97 -9.80 4.47 -17.37
C SER A 97 -9.76 5.94 -17.81
N TYR A 98 -8.72 6.37 -18.55
CA TYR A 98 -8.64 7.70 -19.13
C TYR A 98 -9.83 7.99 -20.06
N HIS A 99 -10.26 7.01 -20.85
CA HIS A 99 -11.43 7.14 -21.72
C HIS A 99 -12.72 6.61 -21.09
N ARG A 100 -12.61 5.65 -20.15
CA ARG A 100 -13.74 4.89 -19.62
C ARG A 100 -14.11 5.24 -18.17
N TRP A 101 -13.59 6.36 -17.65
CA TRP A 101 -13.85 6.80 -16.28
C TRP A 101 -15.34 6.89 -15.90
N ALA A 102 -16.21 7.21 -16.89
CA ALA A 102 -17.65 7.27 -16.62
C ALA A 102 -18.24 5.88 -16.31
N GLU A 103 -17.76 4.83 -16.99
CA GLU A 103 -18.12 3.43 -16.70
C GLU A 103 -17.59 3.02 -15.31
N ASP A 104 -16.36 3.42 -14.98
CA ASP A 104 -15.79 3.15 -13.66
C ASP A 104 -16.62 3.79 -12.54
N ILE A 105 -17.13 5.01 -12.72
CA ILE A 105 -18.02 5.67 -11.76
C ILE A 105 -19.34 4.93 -11.61
N GLU A 106 -19.95 4.44 -12.69
CA GLU A 106 -21.18 3.64 -12.60
C GLU A 106 -20.94 2.33 -11.84
N ILE A 107 -19.76 1.71 -12.00
CA ILE A 107 -19.35 0.55 -11.19
C ILE A 107 -19.24 0.94 -9.71
N MET A 108 -18.58 2.04 -9.38
CA MET A 108 -18.46 2.53 -8.00
C MET A 108 -19.83 2.78 -7.35
N LYS A 109 -20.78 3.37 -8.10
CA LYS A 109 -22.18 3.56 -7.66
C LYS A 109 -22.87 2.23 -7.40
N ALA A 110 -22.71 1.26 -8.31
CA ALA A 110 -23.31 -0.07 -8.17
C ALA A 110 -22.73 -0.84 -6.96
N LEU A 111 -21.50 -0.52 -6.55
CA LEU A 111 -20.86 -1.06 -5.35
C LEU A 111 -21.18 -0.27 -4.08
N HIS A 112 -21.95 0.79 -4.15
CA HIS A 112 -22.29 1.70 -3.06
C HIS A 112 -21.06 2.29 -2.35
N LEU A 113 -19.96 2.52 -3.08
CA LEU A 113 -18.76 3.14 -2.51
C LEU A 113 -19.08 4.53 -1.98
N GLN A 114 -18.64 4.82 -0.75
CA GLN A 114 -18.79 6.12 -0.12
C GLN A 114 -17.63 7.06 -0.45
N ALA A 115 -16.46 6.48 -0.77
CA ALA A 115 -15.25 7.21 -1.11
C ALA A 115 -14.43 6.43 -2.15
N TYR A 116 -13.64 7.17 -2.89
CA TYR A 116 -12.70 6.59 -3.84
C TYR A 116 -11.33 7.25 -3.71
N ARG A 117 -10.30 6.42 -3.43
CA ARG A 117 -8.91 6.86 -3.39
C ARG A 117 -8.27 6.61 -4.75
N PHE A 118 -7.74 7.66 -5.34
CA PHE A 118 -7.05 7.60 -6.62
C PHE A 118 -5.83 8.53 -6.63
N SER A 119 -4.90 8.34 -7.55
CA SER A 119 -3.80 9.28 -7.70
C SER A 119 -4.00 10.19 -8.90
N ILE A 120 -3.45 11.39 -8.80
CA ILE A 120 -3.34 12.32 -9.93
C ILE A 120 -1.95 12.13 -10.54
N ALA A 121 -1.88 11.85 -11.84
CA ALA A 121 -0.63 11.68 -12.56
C ALA A 121 0.11 13.03 -12.65
N TRP A 122 1.23 13.16 -11.92
CA TRP A 122 2.06 14.37 -11.97
C TRP A 122 2.46 14.75 -13.39
N PRO A 123 2.95 13.82 -14.27
CA PRO A 123 3.29 14.15 -15.64
C PRO A 123 2.08 14.53 -16.53
N ARG A 124 0.85 14.30 -16.07
CA ARG A 124 -0.36 14.79 -16.77
C ARG A 124 -0.64 16.25 -16.44
N ILE A 125 -0.27 16.71 -15.25
CA ILE A 125 -0.45 18.10 -14.80
C ILE A 125 0.74 18.98 -15.20
N PHE A 126 1.96 18.48 -14.99
CA PHE A 126 3.22 19.12 -15.39
C PHE A 126 4.03 18.15 -16.25
N PRO A 127 3.91 18.17 -17.57
CA PRO A 127 4.57 17.18 -18.45
C PRO A 127 6.09 17.09 -18.27
N ALA A 128 6.76 18.20 -17.95
CA ALA A 128 8.19 18.24 -17.62
C ALA A 128 8.46 18.20 -16.12
N GLY A 129 7.46 17.92 -15.28
CA GLY A 129 7.52 17.98 -13.82
C GLY A 129 7.50 19.38 -13.23
N THR A 130 7.79 20.40 -14.03
CA THR A 130 7.81 21.82 -13.70
C THR A 130 7.39 22.65 -14.91
N GLY A 131 7.26 23.98 -14.73
CA GLY A 131 6.98 24.93 -15.82
C GLY A 131 5.49 25.13 -16.04
N ALA A 132 5.03 25.03 -17.30
CA ALA A 132 3.63 25.29 -17.64
C ALA A 132 2.73 24.12 -17.20
N VAL A 133 1.60 24.46 -16.61
CA VAL A 133 0.52 23.51 -16.30
C VAL A 133 -0.12 23.05 -17.62
N ASN A 134 -0.41 21.77 -17.72
CA ASN A 134 -1.16 21.21 -18.85
C ASN A 134 -2.68 21.36 -18.60
N PRO A 135 -3.36 22.24 -19.34
CA PRO A 135 -4.79 22.49 -19.10
C PRO A 135 -5.68 21.28 -19.45
N ALA A 136 -5.26 20.44 -20.42
CA ALA A 136 -6.03 19.25 -20.79
C ALA A 136 -6.02 18.22 -19.65
N GLY A 137 -4.87 18.03 -18.99
CA GLY A 137 -4.76 17.15 -17.81
C GLY A 137 -5.65 17.62 -16.67
N LEU A 138 -5.62 18.93 -16.31
CA LEU A 138 -6.51 19.46 -15.29
C LEU A 138 -7.99 19.29 -15.66
N ALA A 139 -8.38 19.59 -16.88
CA ALA A 139 -9.75 19.47 -17.35
C ALA A 139 -10.26 18.02 -17.33
N TRP A 140 -9.39 17.03 -17.52
CA TRP A 140 -9.76 15.62 -17.37
C TRP A 140 -10.10 15.30 -15.91
N TYR A 141 -9.22 15.67 -14.97
CA TYR A 141 -9.48 15.45 -13.54
C TYR A 141 -10.65 16.30 -13.02
N ASP A 142 -10.95 17.47 -13.59
CA ASP A 142 -12.16 18.23 -13.27
C ASP A 142 -13.41 17.41 -13.51
N ARG A 143 -13.55 16.85 -14.74
CA ARG A 143 -14.71 16.02 -15.09
C ARG A 143 -14.81 14.80 -14.18
N PHE A 144 -13.68 14.18 -13.85
CA PHE A 144 -13.64 13.00 -13.02
C PHE A 144 -14.06 13.29 -11.56
N VAL A 145 -13.47 14.33 -10.94
CA VAL A 145 -13.81 14.75 -9.58
C VAL A 145 -15.25 15.20 -9.47
N ASP A 146 -15.73 16.01 -10.42
CA ASP A 146 -17.11 16.49 -10.42
C ASP A 146 -18.10 15.33 -10.56
N ALA A 147 -17.79 14.33 -11.37
CA ALA A 147 -18.63 13.15 -11.51
C ALA A 147 -18.64 12.25 -10.26
N LEU A 148 -17.49 12.09 -9.56
CA LEU A 148 -17.45 11.42 -8.26
C LEU A 148 -18.36 12.12 -7.26
N LEU A 149 -18.23 13.43 -7.12
CA LEU A 149 -19.05 14.23 -6.21
C LEU A 149 -20.54 14.17 -6.56
N ALA A 150 -20.88 14.25 -7.86
CA ALA A 150 -22.26 14.10 -8.33
C ALA A 150 -22.83 12.70 -8.03
N ALA A 151 -21.97 11.68 -7.98
CA ALA A 151 -22.34 10.32 -7.58
C ALA A 151 -22.43 10.12 -6.05
N GLY A 152 -22.10 11.16 -5.25
CA GLY A 152 -22.05 11.07 -3.79
C GLY A 152 -20.81 10.33 -3.26
N ILE A 153 -19.75 10.20 -4.07
CA ILE A 153 -18.52 9.51 -3.73
C ILE A 153 -17.45 10.55 -3.38
N GLU A 154 -16.97 10.53 -2.14
CA GLU A 154 -15.93 11.47 -1.65
C GLU A 154 -14.57 11.16 -2.30
N PRO A 155 -13.92 12.14 -2.96
CA PRO A 155 -12.59 11.94 -3.55
C PRO A 155 -11.48 12.01 -2.49
N TYR A 156 -10.63 11.00 -2.45
CA TYR A 156 -9.39 10.92 -1.66
C TYR A 156 -8.21 10.91 -2.62
N VAL A 157 -7.44 11.99 -2.67
CA VAL A 157 -6.41 12.20 -3.70
C VAL A 157 -5.03 11.84 -3.20
N THR A 158 -4.35 10.96 -3.92
CA THR A 158 -2.92 10.71 -3.77
C THR A 158 -2.15 11.54 -4.80
N LEU A 159 -1.17 12.34 -4.36
CA LEU A 159 -0.40 13.22 -5.24
C LEU A 159 0.78 12.50 -5.91
N TYR A 160 1.41 11.56 -5.22
CA TYR A 160 2.51 10.78 -5.76
C TYR A 160 2.30 9.30 -5.51
N HIS A 161 2.03 8.58 -6.59
CA HIS A 161 1.92 7.11 -6.59
C HIS A 161 2.89 6.54 -7.63
N TRP A 162 4.18 6.90 -7.44
CA TRP A 162 5.39 6.39 -8.07
C TRP A 162 5.67 6.90 -9.50
N ASP A 163 4.80 7.69 -10.07
CA ASP A 163 4.86 8.19 -11.45
C ASP A 163 5.61 9.54 -11.58
N LEU A 164 6.84 9.58 -11.03
CA LEU A 164 7.71 10.75 -11.15
C LEU A 164 7.91 11.13 -12.63
N PRO A 165 7.73 12.40 -13.03
CA PRO A 165 8.04 12.83 -14.39
C PRO A 165 9.47 12.47 -14.80
N GLN A 166 9.66 11.82 -15.94
CA GLN A 166 10.97 11.39 -16.43
C GLN A 166 11.94 12.58 -16.54
N ALA A 167 11.45 13.75 -16.94
CA ALA A 167 12.27 14.95 -17.05
C ALA A 167 12.86 15.43 -15.71
N LEU A 168 12.25 15.09 -14.56
CA LEU A 168 12.84 15.29 -13.23
C LEU A 168 13.83 14.18 -12.90
N GLN A 169 13.52 12.94 -13.28
CA GLN A 169 14.44 11.82 -13.11
C GLN A 169 15.75 12.02 -13.85
N ASP A 170 15.72 12.58 -15.07
CA ASP A 170 16.89 12.92 -15.88
C ASP A 170 17.80 13.98 -15.21
N LYS A 171 17.25 14.73 -14.25
CA LYS A 171 17.97 15.71 -13.41
C LYS A 171 18.34 15.17 -12.03
N GLY A 172 18.24 13.85 -11.83
CA GLY A 172 18.60 13.16 -10.60
C GLY A 172 17.41 12.63 -9.79
N GLY A 173 16.17 12.93 -10.17
CA GLY A 173 14.98 12.42 -9.49
C GLY A 173 14.99 12.73 -7.99
N TRP A 174 14.66 11.76 -7.16
CA TRP A 174 14.68 11.93 -5.70
C TRP A 174 16.08 12.11 -5.08
N LEU A 175 17.16 11.87 -5.83
CA LEU A 175 18.51 12.24 -5.36
C LEU A 175 18.76 13.76 -5.39
N ASN A 176 17.92 14.51 -6.10
CA ASN A 176 18.00 15.97 -6.22
C ASN A 176 16.90 16.63 -5.39
N ALA A 177 17.31 17.47 -4.41
CA ALA A 177 16.38 18.19 -3.54
C ALA A 177 15.45 19.17 -4.31
N ASP A 178 15.81 19.61 -5.52
CA ASP A 178 14.92 20.43 -6.35
C ASP A 178 13.66 19.69 -6.79
N THR A 179 13.70 18.36 -6.86
CA THR A 179 12.50 17.53 -7.07
C THR A 179 11.47 17.73 -5.95
N ALA A 180 11.92 17.87 -4.70
CA ALA A 180 11.05 18.17 -3.56
C ALA A 180 10.35 19.53 -3.71
N ARG A 181 11.07 20.55 -4.18
CA ARG A 181 10.50 21.88 -4.44
C ARG A 181 9.50 21.84 -5.61
N ALA A 182 9.84 21.11 -6.67
CA ALA A 182 8.91 20.90 -7.81
C ALA A 182 7.63 20.20 -7.37
N PHE A 183 7.74 19.20 -6.49
CA PHE A 183 6.59 18.49 -5.93
C PHE A 183 5.67 19.42 -5.12
N ALA A 184 6.22 20.35 -4.35
CA ALA A 184 5.43 21.32 -3.60
C ALA A 184 4.64 22.27 -4.54
N VAL A 185 5.22 22.67 -5.67
CA VAL A 185 4.52 23.47 -6.69
C VAL A 185 3.37 22.69 -7.31
N TYR A 186 3.61 21.43 -7.66
CA TYR A 186 2.57 20.54 -8.16
C TYR A 186 1.44 20.36 -7.14
N ALA A 187 1.78 20.06 -5.89
CA ALA A 187 0.81 19.90 -4.80
C ALA A 187 -0.04 21.15 -4.58
N ALA A 188 0.60 22.35 -4.56
CA ALA A 188 -0.11 23.62 -4.45
C ALA A 188 -1.06 23.87 -5.60
N THR A 189 -0.63 23.56 -6.83
CA THR A 189 -1.46 23.71 -8.05
C THR A 189 -2.70 22.85 -7.98
N VAL A 190 -2.54 21.56 -7.63
CA VAL A 190 -3.66 20.63 -7.50
C VAL A 190 -4.60 21.04 -6.39
N ALA A 191 -4.07 21.37 -5.20
CA ALA A 191 -4.90 21.79 -4.06
C ALA A 191 -5.67 23.09 -4.31
N ALA A 192 -5.04 24.08 -4.94
CA ALA A 192 -5.70 25.32 -5.32
C ALA A 192 -6.82 25.09 -6.35
N HIS A 193 -6.57 24.20 -7.33
CA HIS A 193 -7.51 23.90 -8.39
C HIS A 193 -8.75 23.16 -7.87
N PHE A 194 -8.58 22.20 -6.96
CA PHE A 194 -9.66 21.39 -6.39
C PHE A 194 -10.19 21.92 -5.05
N LYS A 195 -9.81 23.13 -4.67
CA LYS A 195 -10.29 23.76 -3.42
C LYS A 195 -11.80 23.67 -3.28
N GLY A 196 -12.25 23.19 -2.12
CA GLY A 196 -13.67 22.99 -1.81
C GLY A 196 -14.32 21.76 -2.47
N ARG A 197 -13.60 21.03 -3.36
CA ARG A 197 -14.05 19.77 -3.99
C ARG A 197 -13.32 18.55 -3.46
N VAL A 198 -12.02 18.64 -3.21
CA VAL A 198 -11.21 17.58 -2.63
C VAL A 198 -10.77 18.01 -1.24
N LYS A 199 -11.06 17.19 -0.25
CA LYS A 199 -10.77 17.46 1.15
C LYS A 199 -9.55 16.70 1.68
N TYR A 200 -9.32 15.48 1.18
CA TYR A 200 -8.30 14.58 1.70
C TYR A 200 -7.18 14.38 0.67
N TYR A 201 -5.95 14.70 1.07
CA TYR A 201 -4.74 14.57 0.26
C TYR A 201 -3.74 13.65 0.93
N PHE A 202 -3.29 12.63 0.21
CA PHE A 202 -2.11 11.84 0.53
C PHE A 202 -0.96 12.35 -0.33
N THR A 203 0.05 12.91 0.29
CA THR A 203 1.19 13.43 -0.49
C THR A 203 1.97 12.33 -1.17
N LEU A 204 2.28 11.26 -0.43
CA LEU A 204 3.10 10.14 -0.86
C LEU A 204 2.37 8.82 -0.62
N ASN A 205 2.43 7.92 -1.60
CA ASN A 205 2.15 6.52 -1.43
C ASN A 205 3.45 5.74 -1.33
N GLU A 206 3.60 4.98 -0.26
CA GLU A 206 4.67 4.00 -0.03
C GLU A 206 6.07 4.47 -0.47
N PRO A 207 6.68 5.43 0.23
CA PRO A 207 8.09 5.74 0.00
C PRO A 207 8.99 4.50 0.14
N GLN A 208 8.57 3.49 0.90
CA GLN A 208 9.18 2.18 1.02
C GLN A 208 9.36 1.48 -0.33
N CYS A 209 8.33 1.55 -1.18
CA CYS A 209 8.38 0.94 -2.50
C CYS A 209 9.04 1.86 -3.52
N SER A 210 8.65 3.13 -3.60
CA SER A 210 9.23 4.04 -4.59
C SER A 210 10.73 4.26 -4.40
N VAL A 211 11.21 4.33 -3.16
CA VAL A 211 12.65 4.47 -2.86
C VAL A 211 13.31 3.12 -2.60
N GLY A 212 12.77 2.28 -1.72
CA GLY A 212 13.39 0.99 -1.39
C GLY A 212 13.48 0.05 -2.59
N LEU A 213 12.39 -0.12 -3.34
CA LEU A 213 12.41 -0.98 -4.53
C LEU A 213 12.98 -0.27 -5.76
N GLY A 214 12.84 1.05 -5.87
CA GLY A 214 13.29 1.81 -7.03
C GLY A 214 14.77 2.16 -7.00
N TYR A 215 15.31 2.51 -5.84
CA TYR A 215 16.69 3.02 -5.70
C TYR A 215 17.65 2.04 -5.02
N SER A 216 17.15 1.10 -4.18
CA SER A 216 18.00 0.11 -3.50
C SER A 216 18.07 -1.20 -4.27
N THR A 217 16.93 -1.85 -4.57
CA THR A 217 16.91 -3.16 -5.23
C THR A 217 16.81 -3.09 -6.75
N GLY A 218 16.25 -2.02 -7.29
CA GLY A 218 16.07 -1.78 -8.71
C GLY A 218 15.00 -2.63 -9.39
N VAL A 219 14.09 -3.22 -8.60
CA VAL A 219 12.95 -4.03 -9.13
C VAL A 219 11.77 -3.16 -9.53
N HIS A 220 11.73 -1.90 -9.08
CA HIS A 220 10.78 -0.88 -9.54
C HIS A 220 11.51 0.28 -10.23
N ALA A 221 10.76 1.14 -10.92
CA ALA A 221 11.29 2.37 -11.48
C ALA A 221 11.90 3.28 -10.38
N PRO A 222 13.02 3.97 -10.64
CA PRO A 222 13.76 4.06 -11.89
C PRO A 222 14.73 2.91 -12.16
N GLY A 223 14.80 1.88 -11.31
CA GLY A 223 15.58 0.68 -11.54
C GLY A 223 17.03 0.74 -11.08
N TYR A 224 17.35 1.58 -10.11
CA TYR A 224 18.69 1.76 -9.58
C TYR A 224 19.04 0.75 -8.48
N LYS A 225 20.34 0.49 -8.32
CA LYS A 225 20.91 -0.30 -7.23
C LYS A 225 22.01 0.52 -6.60
N LEU A 226 21.65 1.37 -5.67
CA LEU A 226 22.53 2.34 -5.04
C LEU A 226 22.95 1.87 -3.64
N ASP A 227 23.99 2.50 -3.11
CA ASP A 227 24.40 2.30 -1.72
C ASP A 227 23.43 2.99 -0.74
N ASP A 228 23.54 2.63 0.54
CA ASP A 228 22.65 3.12 1.60
C ASP A 228 22.68 4.64 1.77
N ALA A 229 23.80 5.31 1.49
CA ALA A 229 23.87 6.78 1.58
C ALA A 229 23.01 7.44 0.49
N ALA A 230 23.13 6.95 -0.74
CA ALA A 230 22.34 7.46 -1.86
C ALA A 230 20.83 7.11 -1.70
N VAL A 231 20.52 5.89 -1.25
CA VAL A 231 19.13 5.49 -0.94
C VAL A 231 18.55 6.38 0.14
N PHE A 232 19.30 6.67 1.21
CA PHE A 232 18.82 7.57 2.25
C PHE A 232 18.68 9.01 1.77
N THR A 233 19.54 9.48 0.88
CA THR A 233 19.40 10.80 0.24
C THR A 233 18.08 10.90 -0.53
N ALA A 234 17.74 9.90 -1.33
CA ALA A 234 16.46 9.85 -2.03
C ALA A 234 15.28 9.79 -1.04
N TRP A 235 15.40 8.99 0.01
CA TRP A 235 14.41 8.90 1.08
C TRP A 235 14.17 10.24 1.77
N HIS A 236 15.24 10.87 2.23
CA HIS A 236 15.19 12.18 2.89
C HIS A 236 14.51 13.22 2.00
N ASN A 237 14.92 13.32 0.73
CA ASN A 237 14.31 14.25 -0.23
C ASN A 237 12.82 13.96 -0.47
N THR A 238 12.41 12.69 -0.41
CA THR A 238 10.99 12.32 -0.52
C THR A 238 10.20 12.79 0.71
N ILE A 239 10.74 12.63 1.93
CA ILE A 239 10.10 13.14 3.15
C ILE A 239 10.13 14.68 3.17
N TYR A 240 11.21 15.30 2.72
CA TYR A 240 11.28 16.76 2.57
C TYR A 240 10.22 17.26 1.56
N ALA A 241 10.02 16.53 0.47
CA ALA A 241 8.95 16.83 -0.49
C ALA A 241 7.56 16.80 0.15
N HIS A 242 7.30 15.79 0.99
CA HIS A 242 6.06 15.75 1.79
C HIS A 242 5.91 17.01 2.65
N CYS A 243 6.95 17.42 3.35
CA CYS A 243 6.90 18.59 4.24
C CYS A 243 6.53 19.86 3.47
N LEU A 244 7.22 20.12 2.36
CA LEU A 244 6.95 21.27 1.50
C LEU A 244 5.55 21.21 0.86
N ALA A 245 5.13 20.02 0.41
CA ALA A 245 3.81 19.82 -0.20
C ALA A 245 2.68 20.01 0.83
N ALA A 246 2.84 19.52 2.05
CA ALA A 246 1.83 19.67 3.10
C ALA A 246 1.61 21.16 3.48
N ASP A 247 2.67 21.92 3.57
CA ASP A 247 2.60 23.38 3.78
C ASP A 247 1.93 24.09 2.60
N ALA A 248 2.32 23.71 1.37
CA ALA A 248 1.79 24.29 0.15
C ALA A 248 0.30 24.01 -0.03
N ILE A 249 -0.16 22.78 0.26
CA ILE A 249 -1.57 22.41 0.24
C ILE A 249 -2.36 23.25 1.24
N ARG A 250 -1.90 23.34 2.51
CA ARG A 250 -2.60 24.10 3.56
C ARG A 250 -2.67 25.60 3.27
N LYS A 251 -1.66 26.14 2.57
CA LYS A 251 -1.69 27.54 2.10
C LYS A 251 -2.70 27.73 0.95
N ALA A 252 -2.81 26.77 0.05
CA ALA A 252 -3.74 26.83 -1.06
C ALA A 252 -5.19 26.58 -0.62
N ASP A 253 -5.39 25.56 0.24
CA ASP A 253 -6.69 25.20 0.82
C ASP A 253 -6.54 24.92 2.33
N PRO A 254 -6.89 25.88 3.20
CA PRO A 254 -6.78 25.71 4.65
C PRO A 254 -7.69 24.63 5.25
N ASP A 255 -8.73 24.22 4.53
CA ASP A 255 -9.68 23.18 4.98
C ASP A 255 -9.22 21.78 4.60
N ALA A 256 -8.21 21.66 3.73
CA ALA A 256 -7.66 20.39 3.32
C ALA A 256 -7.02 19.62 4.49
N LYS A 257 -7.22 18.30 4.47
CA LYS A 257 -6.60 17.33 5.37
C LYS A 257 -5.46 16.64 4.65
N VAL A 258 -4.29 16.64 5.27
CA VAL A 258 -3.07 16.13 4.64
C VAL A 258 -2.54 14.94 5.42
N GLY A 259 -2.35 13.83 4.71
CA GLY A 259 -1.75 12.60 5.21
C GLY A 259 -0.67 12.05 4.29
N MET A 260 -0.17 10.90 4.66
CA MET A 260 0.74 10.05 3.90
C MET A 260 0.22 8.62 3.98
N ALA A 261 0.48 7.79 2.97
CA ALA A 261 0.09 6.39 2.97
C ALA A 261 1.33 5.47 2.90
N PRO A 262 2.10 5.34 3.99
CA PRO A 262 3.20 4.39 4.06
C PRO A 262 2.72 2.94 4.17
N THR A 263 3.57 2.03 3.75
CA THR A 263 3.54 0.62 4.13
C THR A 263 4.68 0.31 5.12
N GLY A 264 4.82 -0.94 5.53
CA GLY A 264 5.93 -1.35 6.38
C GLY A 264 5.69 -2.68 7.04
N ARG A 265 6.74 -3.23 7.62
CA ARG A 265 6.66 -4.46 8.38
C ARG A 265 5.77 -4.24 9.61
N ILE A 266 4.71 -5.02 9.73
CA ILE A 266 3.92 -5.15 10.94
C ILE A 266 4.33 -6.44 11.64
N CYS A 267 4.66 -6.34 12.91
CA CYS A 267 4.91 -7.48 13.75
C CYS A 267 3.70 -7.73 14.65
N THR A 268 3.22 -8.97 14.68
CA THR A 268 2.09 -9.37 15.50
C THR A 268 2.58 -10.23 16.66
N PRO A 269 1.99 -10.13 17.85
CA PRO A 269 2.43 -10.95 18.99
C PRO A 269 2.08 -12.42 18.75
N ALA A 270 3.01 -13.33 19.09
CA ALA A 270 2.79 -14.77 18.98
C ALA A 270 1.70 -15.25 19.96
N THR A 271 1.56 -14.59 21.11
CA THR A 271 0.51 -14.82 22.11
C THR A 271 -0.01 -13.48 22.66
N ASP A 272 -1.13 -13.52 23.40
CA ASP A 272 -1.68 -12.32 24.05
C ASP A 272 -0.92 -11.93 25.35
N SER A 273 0.27 -12.50 25.58
CA SER A 273 1.07 -12.13 26.75
C SER A 273 1.56 -10.67 26.62
N PRO A 274 1.60 -9.90 27.72
CA PRO A 274 2.14 -8.54 27.68
C PRO A 274 3.58 -8.47 27.15
N ALA A 275 4.38 -9.53 27.37
CA ALA A 275 5.75 -9.61 26.89
C ALA A 275 5.82 -9.73 25.36
N ASP A 276 5.00 -10.62 24.76
CA ASP A 276 4.96 -10.79 23.31
C ASP A 276 4.39 -9.54 22.62
N ILE A 277 3.37 -8.90 23.21
CA ILE A 277 2.82 -7.64 22.70
C ILE A 277 3.88 -6.53 22.71
N ALA A 278 4.66 -6.42 23.80
CA ALA A 278 5.74 -5.44 23.89
C ALA A 278 6.84 -5.72 22.85
N ALA A 279 7.24 -6.99 22.68
CA ALA A 279 8.23 -7.41 21.69
C ALA A 279 7.74 -7.14 20.24
N ALA A 280 6.49 -7.45 19.92
CA ALA A 280 5.92 -7.18 18.60
C ALA A 280 5.85 -5.69 18.30
N ARG A 281 5.46 -4.86 19.29
CA ARG A 281 5.47 -3.40 19.15
C ARG A 281 6.89 -2.87 18.90
N GLU A 282 7.87 -3.32 19.67
CA GLU A 282 9.27 -2.94 19.47
C GLU A 282 9.76 -3.31 18.06
N ALA A 283 9.53 -4.56 17.64
CA ALA A 283 9.94 -5.05 16.34
C ALA A 283 9.27 -4.33 15.15
N THR A 284 8.03 -3.86 15.33
CA THR A 284 7.31 -3.09 14.29
C THR A 284 8.03 -1.77 13.97
N PHE A 285 8.60 -1.11 14.96
CA PHE A 285 9.26 0.19 14.81
C PHE A 285 10.78 0.12 14.79
N ALA A 286 11.36 -1.07 15.00
CA ALA A 286 12.80 -1.27 14.99
C ALA A 286 13.35 -1.08 13.57
N LEU A 287 14.51 -0.40 13.50
CA LEU A 287 15.29 -0.30 12.28
C LEU A 287 16.33 -1.41 12.30
N ALA A 288 16.23 -2.35 11.35
CA ALA A 288 17.22 -3.38 11.16
C ALA A 288 18.31 -2.90 10.20
N ASP A 289 19.56 -3.30 10.43
CA ASP A 289 20.65 -3.08 9.49
C ASP A 289 20.29 -3.62 8.10
N GLY A 290 20.43 -2.76 7.08
CA GLY A 290 20.14 -3.09 5.69
C GLY A 290 18.66 -3.25 5.31
N ASP A 291 17.72 -3.11 6.26
CA ASP A 291 16.27 -3.28 6.04
C ASP A 291 15.41 -2.12 6.61
N TRP A 292 16.01 -0.97 6.79
CA TRP A 292 15.32 0.21 7.35
C TRP A 292 14.25 0.78 6.40
N THR A 293 14.34 0.53 5.09
CA THR A 293 13.43 1.09 4.10
C THR A 293 12.00 0.56 4.24
N PHE A 294 11.80 -0.70 4.66
CA PHE A 294 10.48 -1.29 4.83
C PHE A 294 9.96 -1.21 6.27
N THR A 295 10.14 -0.04 6.90
CA THR A 295 9.61 0.26 8.23
C THR A 295 8.83 1.57 8.24
N TYR A 296 7.93 1.75 9.21
CA TYR A 296 7.15 2.99 9.37
C TYR A 296 7.98 4.13 9.95
N THR A 297 8.98 3.82 10.77
CA THR A 297 9.74 4.76 11.59
C THR A 297 10.39 5.88 10.78
N PRO A 298 11.19 5.62 9.73
CA PRO A 298 11.85 6.70 8.98
C PRO A 298 10.89 7.49 8.08
N ALA A 299 9.66 7.00 7.87
CA ALA A 299 8.63 7.75 7.14
C ALA A 299 7.83 8.67 8.07
N LEU A 300 7.47 8.21 9.27
CA LEU A 300 6.53 8.89 10.15
C LEU A 300 7.19 9.68 11.29
N ASP A 301 8.25 9.16 11.92
CA ASP A 301 8.89 9.82 13.06
C ASP A 301 9.31 11.28 12.74
N PRO A 302 9.95 11.58 11.58
CA PRO A 302 10.38 12.95 11.28
C PRO A 302 9.22 13.95 11.24
N VAL A 303 8.08 13.55 10.67
CA VAL A 303 6.91 14.43 10.46
C VAL A 303 5.91 14.39 11.61
N CYS A 304 6.07 13.42 12.54
CA CYS A 304 5.28 13.33 13.78
C CYS A 304 6.02 13.91 15.01
N GLY A 305 7.04 14.75 14.80
CA GLY A 305 7.72 15.47 15.88
C GLY A 305 8.73 14.63 16.68
N ARG A 306 9.14 13.46 16.16
CA ARG A 306 10.10 12.56 16.82
C ARG A 306 11.53 12.70 16.27
N GLY A 307 11.69 13.49 15.18
CA GLY A 307 12.96 13.66 14.47
C GLY A 307 13.39 12.43 13.69
N TRP A 308 14.54 12.52 13.03
CA TRP A 308 15.11 11.39 12.30
C TRP A 308 15.56 10.30 13.27
N PRO A 309 15.15 9.04 13.06
CA PRO A 309 15.59 7.94 13.89
C PRO A 309 17.08 7.65 13.61
N LYS A 310 17.76 7.04 14.59
CA LYS A 310 19.10 6.48 14.37
C LYS A 310 19.00 5.27 13.45
N ILE A 311 19.77 5.28 12.36
CA ILE A 311 19.86 4.18 11.42
C ILE A 311 21.20 3.48 11.65
N ALA A 312 21.17 2.24 12.11
CA ALA A 312 22.37 1.45 12.27
C ALA A 312 23.04 1.18 10.90
N GLY A 313 24.36 1.00 10.86
CA GLY A 313 25.09 0.64 9.62
C GLY A 313 25.95 1.75 9.02
N GLY A 314 25.92 2.96 9.53
CA GLY A 314 26.94 3.98 9.27
C GLY A 314 26.83 4.79 7.98
N GLN A 315 26.34 4.28 6.84
CA GLN A 315 26.26 5.08 5.61
C GLN A 315 25.04 5.99 5.61
N ALA A 316 23.85 5.44 5.84
CA ALA A 316 22.62 6.23 5.98
C ALA A 316 22.72 7.24 7.13
N GLN A 317 23.28 6.83 8.28
CA GLN A 317 23.43 7.71 9.43
C GLN A 317 24.31 8.95 9.12
N ARG A 318 25.37 8.80 8.33
CA ARG A 318 26.18 9.96 7.91
C ARG A 318 25.38 10.98 7.11
N VAL A 319 24.43 10.52 6.30
CA VAL A 319 23.53 11.44 5.57
C VAL A 319 22.56 12.12 6.54
N VAL A 320 22.01 11.39 7.52
CA VAL A 320 21.17 11.99 8.58
C VAL A 320 21.92 13.09 9.29
N ASP A 321 23.18 12.84 9.69
CA ASP A 321 24.01 13.81 10.43
C ASP A 321 24.40 15.04 9.58
N ALA A 322 24.32 14.93 8.25
CA ALA A 322 24.67 15.97 7.30
C ALA A 322 23.45 16.72 6.71
N ILE A 323 22.22 16.41 7.16
CA ILE A 323 21.02 17.09 6.67
C ILE A 323 21.13 18.59 6.97
N PRO A 324 20.93 19.47 5.96
CA PRO A 324 20.97 20.92 6.16
C PRO A 324 19.91 21.38 7.18
N GLN A 325 20.26 22.35 8.04
CA GLN A 325 19.37 22.86 9.08
C GLN A 325 18.04 23.37 8.50
N GLU A 326 18.06 24.05 7.36
CA GLU A 326 16.84 24.50 6.64
C GLU A 326 15.85 23.35 6.37
N GLN A 327 16.37 22.16 6.01
CA GLN A 327 15.54 21.00 5.74
C GLN A 327 15.03 20.33 7.03
N LEU A 328 15.81 20.38 8.10
CA LEU A 328 15.36 19.96 9.43
C LEU A 328 14.27 20.91 9.97
N ASP A 329 14.40 22.20 9.76
CA ASP A 329 13.41 23.22 10.15
C ASP A 329 12.09 23.08 9.37
N ALA A 330 12.11 22.42 8.22
CA ALA A 330 10.91 22.14 7.44
C ALA A 330 10.09 20.93 7.96
N LEU A 331 10.65 20.05 8.79
CA LEU A 331 9.94 18.85 9.25
C LEU A 331 8.59 19.14 9.92
N PRO A 332 8.42 20.17 10.77
CA PRO A 332 7.12 20.49 11.36
C PRO A 332 6.05 20.92 10.35
N LEU A 333 6.44 21.38 9.16
CA LEU A 333 5.49 21.71 8.08
C LEU A 333 4.77 20.48 7.56
N GLY A 334 5.43 19.32 7.64
CA GLY A 334 4.92 18.01 7.22
C GLY A 334 3.98 17.35 8.23
N ARG A 335 3.53 18.03 9.29
CA ARG A 335 2.59 17.45 10.25
C ARG A 335 1.39 16.81 9.55
N LEU A 336 1.03 15.62 10.02
CA LEU A 336 -0.08 14.86 9.46
C LEU A 336 -1.39 15.19 10.18
N ASP A 337 -2.51 15.23 9.44
CA ASP A 337 -3.86 15.26 10.00
C ASP A 337 -4.39 13.84 10.23
N PHE A 338 -3.87 12.85 9.49
CA PHE A 338 -4.17 11.43 9.60
C PHE A 338 -3.03 10.59 8.98
N ILE A 339 -2.98 9.31 9.32
CA ILE A 339 -2.07 8.34 8.71
C ILE A 339 -2.87 7.43 7.79
N GLY A 340 -2.46 7.29 6.52
CA GLY A 340 -2.86 6.19 5.68
C GLY A 340 -1.99 4.96 5.97
N MET A 341 -2.57 3.77 5.92
CA MET A 341 -1.81 2.53 6.08
C MET A 341 -2.15 1.57 4.96
N ASN A 342 -1.11 1.16 4.20
CA ASN A 342 -1.22 0.04 3.28
C ASN A 342 -0.79 -1.22 4.02
N ILE A 343 -1.70 -2.18 4.20
CA ILE A 343 -1.47 -3.37 5.01
C ILE A 343 -1.89 -4.62 4.24
N TYR A 344 -0.95 -5.55 4.06
CA TYR A 344 -1.22 -6.81 3.36
C TYR A 344 -0.88 -8.03 4.20
N ASN A 345 0.15 -7.95 5.05
CA ASN A 345 0.60 -9.07 5.86
C ASN A 345 1.41 -8.62 7.08
N SER A 346 1.76 -9.59 7.94
CA SER A 346 2.56 -9.37 9.14
C SER A 346 3.54 -10.52 9.39
N VAL A 347 4.40 -10.35 10.38
CA VAL A 347 5.31 -11.37 10.88
C VAL A 347 5.06 -11.57 12.38
N ALA A 348 4.91 -12.81 12.82
CA ALA A 348 4.72 -13.11 14.24
C ALA A 348 6.04 -12.94 15.02
N VAL A 349 5.94 -12.37 16.21
CA VAL A 349 7.08 -12.09 17.12
C VAL A 349 6.71 -12.50 18.54
N ARG A 350 7.65 -13.10 19.23
CA ARG A 350 7.55 -13.38 20.67
C ARG A 350 8.67 -12.68 21.43
N ALA A 351 8.51 -12.57 22.73
CA ALA A 351 9.59 -12.15 23.62
C ALA A 351 10.58 -13.31 23.81
N GLY A 352 11.84 -13.07 23.51
CA GLY A 352 12.92 -13.99 23.82
C GLY A 352 13.21 -14.09 25.32
N ALA A 353 14.11 -14.97 25.69
CA ALA A 353 14.50 -15.17 27.12
C ALA A 353 15.12 -13.90 27.73
N ASP A 354 15.71 -13.04 26.93
CA ASP A 354 16.26 -11.73 27.32
C ASP A 354 15.25 -10.57 27.19
N GLY A 355 13.99 -10.89 26.84
CA GLY A 355 12.91 -9.94 26.61
C GLY A 355 12.93 -9.27 25.23
N LYS A 356 13.93 -9.55 24.39
CA LYS A 356 14.01 -8.97 23.05
C LYS A 356 13.11 -9.66 22.04
N PRO A 357 12.75 -8.96 20.93
CA PRO A 357 11.94 -9.58 19.90
C PRO A 357 12.63 -10.76 19.22
N GLU A 358 11.95 -11.89 19.15
CA GLU A 358 12.31 -13.05 18.35
C GLU A 358 11.25 -13.29 17.26
N PHE A 359 11.67 -13.30 16.00
CA PHE A 359 10.78 -13.59 14.88
C PHE A 359 10.40 -15.07 14.84
N CYS A 360 9.11 -15.35 14.83
CA CYS A 360 8.60 -16.71 14.76
C CYS A 360 8.60 -17.22 13.31
N PRO A 361 9.15 -18.42 13.04
CA PRO A 361 9.04 -19.02 11.72
C PRO A 361 7.59 -19.36 11.39
N ARG A 362 7.19 -19.16 10.14
CA ARG A 362 5.85 -19.58 9.67
C ARG A 362 5.77 -21.10 9.62
N ALA A 363 4.58 -21.62 9.96
CA ALA A 363 4.31 -23.04 9.83
C ALA A 363 4.48 -23.53 8.38
N ALA A 364 4.83 -24.80 8.21
CA ALA A 364 4.85 -25.45 6.90
C ALA A 364 3.44 -25.39 6.27
N GLY A 365 3.34 -25.03 5.00
CA GLY A 365 2.05 -24.92 4.30
C GLY A 365 1.21 -23.69 4.69
N HIS A 366 1.81 -22.67 5.33
CA HIS A 366 1.09 -21.44 5.64
C HIS A 366 0.47 -20.83 4.36
N PRO A 367 -0.82 -20.45 4.39
CA PRO A 367 -1.53 -19.93 3.23
C PRO A 367 -0.88 -18.67 2.64
N ARG A 368 -0.92 -18.57 1.30
CA ARG A 368 -0.35 -17.44 0.55
C ARG A 368 -1.30 -16.98 -0.55
N THR A 369 -1.19 -15.71 -0.90
CA THR A 369 -1.84 -15.12 -2.08
C THR A 369 -1.15 -15.58 -3.37
N ALA A 370 -1.70 -15.27 -4.54
CA ALA A 370 -1.10 -15.64 -5.83
C ALA A 370 0.31 -15.04 -6.00
N ILE A 371 0.52 -13.79 -5.60
CA ILE A 371 1.85 -13.14 -5.60
C ILE A 371 2.80 -13.72 -4.52
N GLY A 372 2.33 -14.66 -3.69
CA GLY A 372 3.14 -15.35 -2.69
C GLY A 372 3.19 -14.71 -1.31
N TRP A 373 2.45 -13.65 -1.06
CA TRP A 373 2.41 -13.02 0.27
C TRP A 373 1.65 -13.89 1.27
N PRO A 374 2.11 -13.98 2.52
CA PRO A 374 1.41 -14.76 3.54
C PRO A 374 0.08 -14.11 3.92
N ILE A 375 -0.93 -14.94 4.19
CA ILE A 375 -2.23 -14.49 4.67
C ILE A 375 -2.18 -14.45 6.20
N THR A 376 -2.20 -13.23 6.77
CA THR A 376 -2.04 -12.96 8.21
C THR A 376 -2.97 -11.82 8.64
N PRO A 377 -4.27 -12.10 8.82
CA PRO A 377 -5.28 -11.08 9.13
C PRO A 377 -4.99 -10.28 10.40
N GLU A 378 -4.23 -10.84 11.34
CA GLU A 378 -3.82 -10.20 12.60
C GLU A 378 -3.06 -8.87 12.35
N ALA A 379 -2.51 -8.69 11.15
CA ALA A 379 -1.90 -7.42 10.73
C ALA A 379 -2.86 -6.24 10.88
N MET A 380 -4.15 -6.46 10.61
CA MET A 380 -5.19 -5.41 10.65
C MET A 380 -5.66 -5.08 12.07
N GLU A 381 -5.43 -5.95 13.03
CA GLU A 381 -5.64 -5.65 14.44
C GLU A 381 -4.44 -4.86 15.01
N TRP A 382 -3.23 -5.42 14.87
CA TRP A 382 -2.07 -4.93 15.60
C TRP A 382 -1.39 -3.73 14.93
N GLY A 383 -1.38 -3.65 13.60
CA GLY A 383 -0.78 -2.54 12.88
C GLY A 383 -1.40 -1.18 13.25
N PRO A 384 -2.71 -0.99 13.08
CA PRO A 384 -3.39 0.26 13.46
C PRO A 384 -3.26 0.58 14.95
N ARG A 385 -3.35 -0.42 15.83
CA ARG A 385 -3.17 -0.21 17.29
C ARG A 385 -1.79 0.37 17.60
N PHE A 386 -0.72 -0.27 17.10
CA PHE A 386 0.65 0.18 17.40
C PHE A 386 0.95 1.56 16.81
N LEU A 387 0.46 1.85 15.59
CA LEU A 387 0.64 3.17 15.00
C LEU A 387 -0.16 4.25 15.74
N HIS A 388 -1.43 3.96 16.07
CA HIS A 388 -2.25 4.89 16.85
C HIS A 388 -1.66 5.15 18.24
N GLU A 389 -1.22 4.10 18.95
CA GLU A 389 -0.55 4.24 20.24
C GLU A 389 0.74 5.08 20.17
N ARG A 390 1.51 4.98 19.06
CA ARG A 390 2.76 5.71 18.88
C ARG A 390 2.58 7.16 18.49
N TYR A 391 1.65 7.44 17.58
CA TYR A 391 1.53 8.75 16.92
C TYR A 391 0.30 9.56 17.33
N GLY A 392 -0.73 8.93 17.92
CA GLY A 392 -1.95 9.61 18.38
C GLY A 392 -2.82 10.19 17.27
N LEU A 393 -2.64 9.75 16.02
CA LEU A 393 -3.36 10.26 14.86
C LEU A 393 -4.48 9.29 14.41
N PRO A 394 -5.56 9.82 13.81
CA PRO A 394 -6.54 8.99 13.10
C PRO A 394 -5.89 8.21 11.96
N ILE A 395 -6.42 7.03 11.68
CA ILE A 395 -5.89 6.13 10.66
C ILE A 395 -6.96 5.85 9.60
N PHE A 396 -6.55 5.80 8.33
CA PHE A 396 -7.30 5.16 7.25
C PHE A 396 -6.52 3.95 6.76
N ILE A 397 -7.17 2.80 6.62
CA ILE A 397 -6.60 1.71 5.84
C ILE A 397 -6.74 2.08 4.38
N THR A 398 -5.64 2.49 3.78
CA THR A 398 -5.62 3.05 2.42
C THR A 398 -5.46 2.02 1.34
N GLU A 399 -4.93 0.82 1.71
CA GLU A 399 -4.88 -0.34 0.85
C GLU A 399 -4.89 -1.62 1.69
N ASN A 400 -5.74 -2.57 1.32
CA ASN A 400 -5.73 -3.96 1.73
C ASN A 400 -6.47 -4.80 0.70
N GLY A 401 -5.95 -5.96 0.35
CA GLY A 401 -6.50 -6.88 -0.64
C GLY A 401 -5.55 -8.04 -0.89
N LEU A 402 -5.92 -8.93 -1.81
CA LEU A 402 -5.06 -10.02 -2.23
C LEU A 402 -5.09 -10.20 -3.74
N SER A 403 -3.97 -10.68 -4.30
CA SER A 403 -3.94 -11.17 -5.66
C SER A 403 -4.51 -12.59 -5.76
N CYS A 404 -5.29 -12.82 -6.82
CA CYS A 404 -5.84 -14.13 -7.19
C CYS A 404 -5.55 -14.43 -8.65
N THR A 405 -5.76 -15.70 -9.05
CA THR A 405 -5.71 -16.15 -10.44
C THR A 405 -7.11 -16.14 -11.06
N ASP A 406 -7.77 -14.98 -10.99
CA ASP A 406 -9.15 -14.83 -11.42
C ASP A 406 -9.34 -15.04 -12.92
N ARG A 407 -10.47 -15.62 -13.31
CA ARG A 407 -10.85 -15.85 -14.69
C ARG A 407 -12.36 -15.83 -14.86
N ILE A 408 -12.82 -15.61 -16.07
CA ILE A 408 -14.23 -15.82 -16.43
C ILE A 408 -14.48 -17.33 -16.50
N HIS A 409 -15.47 -17.81 -15.76
CA HIS A 409 -15.92 -19.20 -15.74
C HIS A 409 -16.91 -19.49 -16.85
N LEU A 410 -17.28 -20.80 -17.03
CA LEU A 410 -18.18 -21.23 -18.10
C LEU A 410 -19.60 -20.65 -18.02
N ASP A 411 -20.02 -20.18 -16.87
CA ASP A 411 -21.28 -19.45 -16.65
C ASP A 411 -21.19 -17.95 -16.97
N GLY A 412 -20.03 -17.48 -17.42
CA GLY A 412 -19.77 -16.09 -17.76
C GLY A 412 -19.47 -15.18 -16.57
N LYS A 413 -19.30 -15.72 -15.36
CA LYS A 413 -19.02 -14.97 -14.15
C LYS A 413 -17.58 -15.15 -13.68
N VAL A 414 -17.14 -14.30 -12.77
CA VAL A 414 -15.85 -14.42 -12.08
C VAL A 414 -16.11 -14.73 -10.62
N HIS A 415 -15.81 -15.98 -10.24
CA HIS A 415 -15.93 -16.47 -8.88
C HIS A 415 -14.60 -16.35 -8.15
N ASP A 416 -14.58 -15.61 -7.04
CA ASP A 416 -13.39 -15.33 -6.24
C ASP A 416 -13.63 -15.48 -4.72
N PRO A 417 -14.07 -16.68 -4.27
CA PRO A 417 -14.36 -16.94 -2.86
C PRO A 417 -13.16 -16.72 -1.94
N GLU A 418 -11.94 -16.88 -2.45
CA GLU A 418 -10.71 -16.63 -1.69
C GLU A 418 -10.59 -15.17 -1.31
N ARG A 419 -11.01 -14.23 -2.21
CA ARG A 419 -10.98 -12.78 -1.91
C ARG A 419 -12.04 -12.43 -0.89
N ILE A 420 -13.20 -13.06 -0.94
CA ILE A 420 -14.25 -12.89 0.07
C ILE A 420 -13.74 -13.34 1.44
N ASP A 421 -13.21 -14.57 1.55
CA ASP A 421 -12.68 -15.12 2.81
C ASP A 421 -11.54 -14.26 3.37
N PHE A 422 -10.60 -13.85 2.52
CA PHE A 422 -9.49 -12.96 2.91
C PHE A 422 -10.01 -11.64 3.46
N THR A 423 -10.84 -10.92 2.69
CA THR A 423 -11.32 -9.59 3.07
C THR A 423 -12.16 -9.66 4.33
N HIS A 424 -13.01 -10.69 4.46
CA HIS A 424 -13.81 -10.93 5.66
C HIS A 424 -12.92 -11.08 6.91
N ARG A 425 -11.89 -11.94 6.87
CA ARG A 425 -10.97 -12.16 7.99
C ARG A 425 -10.23 -10.87 8.37
N TYR A 426 -9.75 -10.12 7.37
CA TYR A 426 -9.00 -8.89 7.60
C TYR A 426 -9.89 -7.79 8.19
N LEU A 427 -11.16 -7.69 7.76
CA LEU A 427 -12.12 -6.75 8.34
C LEU A 427 -12.52 -7.13 9.77
N LEU A 428 -12.67 -8.44 10.08
CA LEU A 428 -12.87 -8.90 11.46
C LEU A 428 -11.71 -8.50 12.37
N ALA A 429 -10.47 -8.71 11.93
CA ALA A 429 -9.28 -8.29 12.69
C ALA A 429 -9.20 -6.77 12.83
N LEU A 430 -9.57 -5.99 11.79
CA LEU A 430 -9.64 -4.53 11.87
C LEU A 430 -10.64 -4.08 12.93
N ARG A 431 -11.82 -4.70 12.98
CA ARG A 431 -12.84 -4.42 14.00
C ARG A 431 -12.28 -4.65 15.41
N GLN A 432 -11.56 -5.76 15.65
CA GLN A 432 -10.90 -6.03 16.91
C GLN A 432 -9.90 -4.93 17.29
N GLY A 433 -9.12 -4.44 16.30
CA GLY A 433 -8.20 -3.32 16.49
C GLY A 433 -8.90 -2.03 16.91
N ILE A 434 -10.05 -1.73 16.29
CA ILE A 434 -10.89 -0.56 16.63
C ILE A 434 -11.48 -0.71 18.04
N GLU A 435 -12.03 -1.88 18.38
CA GLU A 435 -12.56 -2.19 19.72
C GLU A 435 -11.48 -2.09 20.80
N ALA A 436 -10.23 -2.41 20.45
CA ALA A 436 -9.06 -2.24 21.31
C ALA A 436 -8.53 -0.79 21.39
N GLY A 437 -9.20 0.18 20.74
CA GLY A 437 -8.94 1.62 20.88
C GLY A 437 -8.18 2.26 19.73
N ALA A 438 -7.93 1.59 18.62
CA ALA A 438 -7.34 2.21 17.43
C ALA A 438 -8.39 3.14 16.75
N ASP A 439 -8.03 4.40 16.52
CA ASP A 439 -8.90 5.36 15.83
C ASP A 439 -8.80 5.18 14.31
N VAL A 440 -9.51 4.17 13.78
CA VAL A 440 -9.56 3.90 12.33
C VAL A 440 -10.85 4.48 11.75
N GLN A 441 -10.70 5.39 10.79
CA GLN A 441 -11.78 6.20 10.21
C GLN A 441 -12.36 5.62 8.93
N GLY A 442 -11.66 4.68 8.26
CA GLY A 442 -12.15 4.09 7.03
C GLY A 442 -11.22 3.00 6.45
N TYR A 443 -11.74 2.32 5.43
CA TYR A 443 -11.08 1.22 4.74
C TYR A 443 -11.27 1.38 3.23
N PHE A 444 -10.17 1.29 2.48
CA PHE A 444 -10.13 1.30 1.03
C PHE A 444 -9.61 -0.03 0.53
N HIS A 445 -10.45 -0.78 -0.18
CA HIS A 445 -10.04 -2.06 -0.77
C HIS A 445 -9.05 -1.82 -1.92
N TRP A 446 -7.94 -2.53 -1.92
CA TRP A 446 -7.03 -2.59 -3.05
C TRP A 446 -7.28 -3.86 -3.86
N SER A 447 -7.89 -3.69 -5.04
CA SER A 447 -8.21 -2.49 -5.77
C SER A 447 -9.63 -2.54 -6.32
N LEU A 448 -10.12 -1.42 -6.87
CA LEU A 448 -11.41 -1.41 -7.56
C LEU A 448 -11.40 -2.34 -8.78
N LEU A 449 -10.40 -2.15 -9.65
CA LEU A 449 -10.21 -2.88 -10.90
C LEU A 449 -8.96 -3.76 -10.83
N ASP A 450 -8.96 -4.92 -11.51
CA ASP A 450 -7.69 -5.54 -11.91
C ASP A 450 -6.90 -4.54 -12.73
N ASN A 451 -5.59 -4.45 -12.52
CA ASN A 451 -4.81 -3.38 -13.13
C ASN A 451 -3.36 -3.81 -13.40
N PHE A 452 -2.53 -2.88 -13.86
CA PHE A 452 -1.11 -3.07 -14.07
C PHE A 452 -0.38 -3.14 -12.72
N GLU A 453 0.07 -4.35 -12.31
CA GLU A 453 0.74 -4.57 -11.03
C GLU A 453 2.26 -4.38 -11.15
N TRP A 454 2.67 -3.21 -11.57
CA TRP A 454 4.05 -2.76 -11.60
C TRP A 454 4.99 -3.70 -12.36
N SER A 455 6.06 -4.22 -11.73
CA SER A 455 6.98 -5.18 -12.36
C SER A 455 6.34 -6.54 -12.66
N GLU A 456 5.22 -6.85 -12.02
CA GLU A 456 4.45 -8.07 -12.28
C GLU A 456 3.59 -7.99 -13.55
N GLY A 457 3.42 -6.79 -14.13
CA GLY A 457 2.57 -6.56 -15.30
C GLY A 457 1.10 -6.86 -14.98
N TYR A 458 0.42 -7.58 -15.86
CA TYR A 458 -0.99 -7.94 -15.70
C TYR A 458 -1.21 -9.34 -15.09
N ASN A 459 -0.18 -9.95 -14.51
CA ASN A 459 -0.27 -11.31 -13.98
C ASN A 459 -1.03 -11.38 -12.66
N GLU A 460 -1.02 -10.31 -11.85
CA GLU A 460 -1.62 -10.27 -10.54
C GLU A 460 -2.96 -9.52 -10.56
N ARG A 461 -4.00 -10.12 -10.00
CA ARG A 461 -5.36 -9.57 -10.02
C ARG A 461 -5.85 -9.27 -8.61
N PHE A 462 -5.93 -7.98 -8.28
CA PHE A 462 -6.37 -7.49 -6.97
C PHE A 462 -7.80 -6.92 -6.98
N GLY A 463 -8.37 -6.69 -8.16
CA GLY A 463 -9.62 -5.96 -8.33
C GLY A 463 -10.84 -6.66 -7.71
N LEU A 464 -11.81 -5.87 -7.24
CA LEU A 464 -13.19 -6.31 -7.05
C LEU A 464 -13.88 -6.55 -8.39
N VAL A 465 -13.38 -5.89 -9.42
CA VAL A 465 -13.89 -5.96 -10.79
C VAL A 465 -12.80 -6.55 -11.68
N TYR A 466 -13.16 -7.58 -12.42
CA TYR A 466 -12.29 -8.18 -13.42
C TYR A 466 -12.13 -7.25 -14.61
N VAL A 467 -10.91 -7.15 -15.14
CA VAL A 467 -10.65 -6.45 -16.40
C VAL A 467 -10.15 -7.45 -17.43
N ASP A 468 -10.91 -7.61 -18.51
CA ASP A 468 -10.44 -8.32 -19.71
C ASP A 468 -9.64 -7.33 -20.55
N TYR A 469 -8.33 -7.31 -20.39
CA TYR A 469 -7.46 -6.30 -21.00
C TYR A 469 -7.57 -6.22 -22.52
N PRO A 470 -7.75 -7.32 -23.27
CA PRO A 470 -7.93 -7.26 -24.73
C PRO A 470 -9.20 -6.53 -25.19
N THR A 471 -10.30 -6.64 -24.44
CA THR A 471 -11.61 -6.05 -24.80
C THR A 471 -11.98 -4.84 -23.95
N GLY A 472 -11.31 -4.69 -22.81
CA GLY A 472 -11.63 -3.69 -21.80
C GLY A 472 -12.93 -3.94 -21.05
N THR A 473 -13.57 -5.11 -21.18
CA THR A 473 -14.79 -5.43 -20.43
C THR A 473 -14.50 -5.58 -18.94
N ARG A 474 -15.46 -5.14 -18.10
CA ARG A 474 -15.30 -5.01 -16.63
C ARG A 474 -16.41 -5.73 -15.86
N PRO A 475 -16.51 -7.09 -15.92
CA PRO A 475 -17.50 -7.79 -15.13
C PRO A 475 -17.13 -7.74 -13.63
N PRO A 476 -18.10 -7.41 -12.75
CA PRO A 476 -17.88 -7.49 -11.30
C PRO A 476 -17.65 -8.95 -10.90
N LYS A 477 -16.77 -9.15 -9.93
CA LYS A 477 -16.51 -10.45 -9.31
C LYS A 477 -17.54 -10.72 -8.19
N ASP A 478 -17.61 -11.94 -7.70
CA ASP A 478 -18.50 -12.26 -6.56
C ASP A 478 -18.15 -11.43 -5.31
N SER A 479 -16.88 -11.16 -5.11
CA SER A 479 -16.40 -10.27 -4.02
C SER A 479 -16.95 -8.85 -4.11
N ALA A 480 -17.24 -8.35 -5.30
CA ALA A 480 -17.84 -7.03 -5.48
C ALA A 480 -19.26 -6.96 -4.88
N ALA A 481 -20.07 -7.98 -5.13
CA ALA A 481 -21.41 -8.06 -4.56
C ALA A 481 -21.36 -8.21 -3.02
N TRP A 482 -20.47 -9.08 -2.52
CA TRP A 482 -20.26 -9.28 -1.09
C TRP A 482 -19.77 -7.99 -0.40
N TYR A 483 -18.85 -7.23 -1.03
CA TYR A 483 -18.32 -5.98 -0.47
C TYR A 483 -19.41 -4.89 -0.41
N ARG A 484 -20.26 -4.80 -1.44
CA ARG A 484 -21.45 -3.92 -1.41
C ARG A 484 -22.37 -4.25 -0.22
N GLU A 485 -22.67 -5.53 -0.01
CA GLU A 485 -23.51 -5.96 1.14
C GLU A 485 -22.83 -5.61 2.47
N THR A 486 -21.51 -5.67 2.55
CA THR A 486 -20.74 -5.29 3.73
C THR A 486 -20.81 -3.78 3.97
N ILE A 487 -20.72 -2.96 2.91
CA ILE A 487 -20.92 -1.50 2.99
C ILE A 487 -22.32 -1.16 3.49
N ASP A 488 -23.34 -1.77 2.90
CA ASP A 488 -24.76 -1.53 3.25
C ASP A 488 -25.06 -1.88 4.72
N ALA A 489 -24.45 -2.95 5.21
CA ALA A 489 -24.56 -3.38 6.60
C ALA A 489 -23.59 -2.64 7.56
N ASN A 490 -22.75 -1.73 7.05
CA ASN A 490 -21.64 -1.12 7.81
C ASN A 490 -20.80 -2.18 8.56
N GLY A 491 -20.50 -3.30 7.89
CA GLY A 491 -19.78 -4.44 8.45
C GLY A 491 -20.58 -5.30 9.45
N GLY A 492 -21.89 -5.05 9.62
CA GLY A 492 -22.73 -5.83 10.54
C GLY A 492 -23.02 -7.26 10.07
N ASN A 493 -22.64 -7.61 8.84
CA ASN A 493 -22.75 -8.95 8.25
C ASN A 493 -21.46 -9.79 8.35
N LEU A 494 -20.39 -9.26 8.96
CA LEU A 494 -19.10 -9.92 9.15
C LEU A 494 -19.12 -10.96 10.28
#